data_fc8ce1325c173abbe096f75539b2b407
#
_entry.id   fc8ce1325c173abbe096f75539b2b407
#
_cell.length_a   1.000
_cell.length_b   1.000
_cell.length_c   1.000
_cell.angle_alpha   90.00
_cell.angle_beta   90.00
_cell.angle_gamma   90.00
#
_symmetry.space_group_name_H-M   'P 1'
#
loop_
_entity.id
_entity.type
_entity.pdbx_description
1 polymer ?
#
loop_
_entity_poly.entity_id
_entity_poly.type
_entity_poly.pdbx_seq_one_letter_code
_entity_poly.pdbx_strand_id
1 'polypeptide(L)'
;MNEELLMIPGPVPVLPRIRNAMSKPMIYHRGEEFRAMYEEIVATLKWIFQTRNDLFVLSGSGTCAMEAAMGNLVRKDTPVVSIANGKFGERLVEIGNRYSDNVTPVNFEWGSPIELEEVKAAMEEKHPQVVTMVHNETSTGILNPAEAIARLTRKYNAIFVLDCITSIGGYEVPVDDWGVDIAIVGSQKCLGAPPGLSAISVSERAWKMMLGDNDNSESRERPYYMDLIAYRDSFEKGQTPYTPALPLFFALREALEVIKEEGMAKRVERHRRLADTLRSAVTNLGLSLFPRLNDVSAYSNTVTAIKVPEWLDDAHLRGGMRERGVMVAGGQGKLKGKIFRIATMGNITEGEVSRTIQALESALRGRRREE
;
A
#
# COMPACT_ATOMS: atom_id res chain seq x y z
N MET A 1 0.36 29.58 -11.36
CA MET A 1 1.42 28.54 -11.37
C MET A 1 0.79 27.31 -11.99
N ASN A 2 1.39 26.75 -13.05
CA ASN A 2 0.93 25.47 -13.57
C ASN A 2 1.19 24.40 -12.49
N GLU A 3 0.17 23.63 -12.13
CA GLU A 3 0.24 22.56 -11.13
C GLU A 3 1.26 21.50 -11.63
N GLU A 4 2.30 21.20 -10.82
CA GLU A 4 3.28 20.15 -11.16
C GLU A 4 2.54 18.80 -11.22
N LEU A 5 2.80 18.01 -12.25
CA LEU A 5 2.30 16.65 -12.37
C LEU A 5 3.10 15.72 -11.44
N LEU A 6 2.43 15.18 -10.42
CA LEU A 6 3.05 14.29 -9.44
C LEU A 6 3.01 12.83 -9.91
N MET A 7 4.11 12.36 -10.48
CA MET A 7 4.30 10.95 -10.88
C MET A 7 5.16 10.21 -9.84
N ILE A 8 4.86 10.43 -8.55
CA ILE A 8 5.57 9.88 -7.39
C ILE A 8 4.76 8.75 -6.71
N PRO A 9 5.39 7.81 -5.98
CA PRO A 9 4.71 6.70 -5.29
C PRO A 9 3.86 7.13 -4.08
N GLY A 10 3.18 8.25 -4.19
CA GLY A 10 2.31 8.88 -3.19
C GLY A 10 3.01 9.92 -2.32
N PRO A 11 2.22 10.93 -1.89
CA PRO A 11 0.79 11.06 -2.18
C PRO A 11 0.53 11.30 -3.68
N VAL A 12 -0.55 10.69 -4.19
CA VAL A 12 -0.95 10.84 -5.59
C VAL A 12 -1.72 12.15 -5.84
N PRO A 13 -1.81 12.64 -7.09
CA PRO A 13 -2.70 13.75 -7.42
C PRO A 13 -4.14 13.46 -6.99
N VAL A 14 -4.77 14.46 -6.38
CA VAL A 14 -6.15 14.37 -5.89
C VAL A 14 -7.06 15.17 -6.82
N LEU A 15 -8.11 14.53 -7.35
CA LEU A 15 -9.05 15.18 -8.26
C LEU A 15 -9.74 16.40 -7.61
N PRO A 16 -10.08 17.47 -8.39
CA PRO A 16 -10.73 18.66 -7.85
C PRO A 16 -12.01 18.36 -7.06
N ARG A 17 -12.86 17.43 -7.54
CA ARG A 17 -14.10 17.03 -6.84
C ARG A 17 -13.82 16.46 -5.45
N ILE A 18 -12.73 15.69 -5.30
CA ILE A 18 -12.31 15.10 -4.03
C ILE A 18 -11.76 16.18 -3.09
N ARG A 19 -10.93 17.11 -3.61
CA ARG A 19 -10.43 18.26 -2.84
C ARG A 19 -11.57 19.13 -2.35
N ASN A 20 -12.57 19.40 -3.18
CA ASN A 20 -13.74 20.21 -2.83
C ASN A 20 -14.58 19.55 -1.74
N ALA A 21 -14.63 18.22 -1.67
CA ALA A 21 -15.37 17.52 -0.63
C ALA A 21 -14.86 17.85 0.78
N MET A 22 -13.57 18.17 0.94
CA MET A 22 -13.00 18.55 2.24
C MET A 22 -13.52 19.88 2.80
N SER A 23 -14.09 20.74 1.97
CA SER A 23 -14.64 22.04 2.39
C SER A 23 -16.10 21.99 2.83
N LYS A 24 -16.71 20.81 2.86
CA LYS A 24 -18.09 20.65 3.36
C LYS A 24 -18.20 21.05 4.84
N PRO A 25 -19.34 21.59 5.26
CA PRO A 25 -19.59 21.86 6.68
C PRO A 25 -19.36 20.63 7.56
N MET A 26 -18.89 20.86 8.79
CA MET A 26 -18.75 19.78 9.77
C MET A 26 -20.09 19.20 10.14
N ILE A 27 -20.15 17.89 10.29
CA ILE A 27 -21.30 17.14 10.79
C ILE A 27 -20.98 16.56 12.17
N TYR A 28 -22.01 16.21 12.91
CA TYR A 28 -21.82 15.56 14.21
C TYR A 28 -21.38 14.10 14.00
N HIS A 29 -20.15 13.79 14.39
CA HIS A 29 -19.52 12.47 14.16
C HIS A 29 -20.15 11.30 14.94
N ARG A 30 -21.14 11.56 15.81
CA ARG A 30 -21.95 10.56 16.50
C ARG A 30 -23.42 10.58 16.07
N GLY A 31 -23.75 11.36 15.03
CA GLY A 31 -25.10 11.49 14.47
C GLY A 31 -25.34 10.51 13.31
N GLU A 32 -26.59 10.43 12.88
CA GLU A 32 -27.03 9.53 11.80
C GLU A 32 -26.36 9.83 10.46
N GLU A 33 -26.08 11.09 10.16
CA GLU A 33 -25.44 11.50 8.90
C GLU A 33 -24.01 10.91 8.79
N PHE A 34 -23.24 10.97 9.88
CA PHE A 34 -21.92 10.36 9.91
C PHE A 34 -22.01 8.83 9.84
N ARG A 35 -22.96 8.24 10.57
CA ARG A 35 -23.19 6.81 10.55
C ARG A 35 -23.45 6.31 9.14
N ALA A 36 -24.40 6.91 8.43
CA ALA A 36 -24.74 6.52 7.05
C ALA A 36 -23.54 6.65 6.12
N MET A 37 -22.79 7.77 6.22
CA MET A 37 -21.57 7.97 5.43
C MET A 37 -20.50 6.92 5.75
N TYR A 38 -20.30 6.59 7.02
CA TYR A 38 -19.25 5.63 7.43
C TYR A 38 -19.60 4.21 6.98
N GLU A 39 -20.86 3.79 7.13
CA GLU A 39 -21.37 2.52 6.61
C GLU A 39 -21.19 2.41 5.09
N GLU A 40 -21.48 3.47 4.32
CA GLU A 40 -21.27 3.53 2.88
C GLU A 40 -19.77 3.40 2.51
N ILE A 41 -18.90 4.13 3.20
CA ILE A 41 -17.44 4.05 3.01
C ILE A 41 -16.97 2.61 3.24
N VAL A 42 -17.36 2.00 4.36
CA VAL A 42 -16.95 0.65 4.71
C VAL A 42 -17.50 -0.39 3.72
N ALA A 43 -18.75 -0.26 3.31
CA ALA A 43 -19.34 -1.16 2.31
C ALA A 43 -18.59 -1.08 0.97
N THR A 44 -18.23 0.13 0.53
CA THR A 44 -17.47 0.32 -0.71
C THR A 44 -16.03 -0.21 -0.59
N LEU A 45 -15.38 0.00 0.55
CA LEU A 45 -14.05 -0.57 0.80
C LEU A 45 -14.10 -2.10 0.84
N LYS A 46 -15.10 -2.72 1.47
CA LYS A 46 -15.28 -4.18 1.46
C LYS A 46 -15.42 -4.72 0.03
N TRP A 47 -16.15 -4.01 -0.84
CA TRP A 47 -16.24 -4.36 -2.26
C TRP A 47 -14.88 -4.27 -2.96
N ILE A 48 -14.08 -3.22 -2.71
CA ILE A 48 -12.74 -3.04 -3.30
C ILE A 48 -11.76 -4.12 -2.81
N PHE A 49 -11.84 -4.50 -1.52
CA PHE A 49 -11.02 -5.56 -0.91
C PHE A 49 -11.50 -6.97 -1.27
N GLN A 50 -12.70 -7.09 -1.85
CA GLN A 50 -13.37 -8.37 -2.07
C GLN A 50 -13.42 -9.20 -0.78
N THR A 51 -13.96 -8.59 0.29
CA THR A 51 -13.98 -9.19 1.62
C THR A 51 -15.32 -9.01 2.34
N ARG A 52 -15.68 -10.00 3.13
CA ARG A 52 -16.77 -9.95 4.12
C ARG A 52 -16.27 -9.70 5.54
N ASN A 53 -14.94 -9.72 5.72
CA ASN A 53 -14.30 -9.46 6.99
C ASN A 53 -14.70 -8.09 7.56
N ASP A 54 -14.51 -7.90 8.87
CA ASP A 54 -14.64 -6.57 9.45
C ASP A 54 -13.63 -5.62 8.83
N LEU A 55 -14.06 -4.37 8.63
CA LEU A 55 -13.22 -3.35 8.02
C LEU A 55 -13.41 -2.02 8.72
N PHE A 56 -12.31 -1.37 9.07
CA PHE A 56 -12.30 -0.10 9.78
C PHE A 56 -11.45 0.93 9.05
N VAL A 57 -11.84 2.20 9.21
CA VAL A 57 -11.07 3.36 8.74
C VAL A 57 -10.44 4.05 9.94
N LEU A 58 -9.10 4.14 9.93
CA LEU A 58 -8.31 4.78 10.97
C LEU A 58 -7.89 6.18 10.53
N SER A 59 -7.94 7.14 11.45
CA SER A 59 -7.33 8.47 11.25
C SER A 59 -5.82 8.36 11.43
N GLY A 60 -5.14 8.05 10.35
CA GLY A 60 -3.69 7.83 10.30
C GLY A 60 -3.23 7.34 8.92
N SER A 61 -1.95 7.42 8.64
CA SER A 61 -1.38 6.91 7.40
C SER A 61 -1.40 5.38 7.35
N GLY A 62 -1.08 4.77 6.18
CA GLY A 62 -0.93 3.32 6.08
C GLY A 62 0.00 2.70 7.15
N THR A 63 1.03 3.43 7.59
CA THR A 63 1.90 2.98 8.70
C THR A 63 1.12 2.83 10.02
N CYS A 64 0.13 3.69 10.27
CA CYS A 64 -0.77 3.54 11.42
C CYS A 64 -1.53 2.20 11.37
N ALA A 65 -2.03 1.81 10.19
CA ALA A 65 -2.71 0.52 10.05
C ALA A 65 -1.75 -0.68 10.14
N MET A 66 -0.50 -0.56 9.65
CA MET A 66 0.55 -1.58 9.85
C MET A 66 0.81 -1.78 11.36
N GLU A 67 0.97 -0.68 12.10
CA GLU A 67 1.21 -0.71 13.53
C GLU A 67 -0.02 -1.19 14.30
N ALA A 68 -1.23 -0.80 13.89
CA ALA A 68 -2.48 -1.32 14.43
C ALA A 68 -2.57 -2.85 14.29
N ALA A 69 -2.23 -3.41 13.12
CA ALA A 69 -2.22 -4.85 12.90
C ALA A 69 -1.29 -5.55 13.88
N MET A 70 -0.03 -5.10 13.94
CA MET A 70 0.99 -5.74 14.78
C MET A 70 0.70 -5.55 16.27
N GLY A 71 0.35 -4.35 16.71
CA GLY A 71 0.10 -4.06 18.13
C GLY A 71 -1.15 -4.77 18.70
N ASN A 72 -2.11 -5.19 17.87
CA ASN A 72 -3.26 -5.95 18.31
C ASN A 72 -3.05 -7.47 18.23
N LEU A 73 -2.28 -7.97 17.26
CA LEU A 73 -2.00 -9.39 17.07
C LEU A 73 -0.86 -9.91 17.94
N VAL A 74 0.22 -9.14 18.00
CA VAL A 74 1.53 -9.62 18.47
C VAL A 74 1.74 -9.32 19.95
N ARG A 75 2.36 -10.25 20.65
CA ARG A 75 2.81 -10.15 22.05
C ARG A 75 4.32 -10.36 22.09
N LYS A 76 4.91 -10.10 23.24
CA LYS A 76 6.37 -10.11 23.44
C LYS A 76 7.04 -11.41 22.99
N ASP A 77 6.39 -12.53 23.16
CA ASP A 77 6.87 -13.88 22.82
C ASP A 77 6.29 -14.45 21.51
N THR A 78 5.37 -13.72 20.85
CA THR A 78 4.72 -14.19 19.61
C THR A 78 5.76 -14.43 18.51
N PRO A 79 5.87 -15.66 17.95
CA PRO A 79 6.75 -15.92 16.83
C PRO A 79 6.19 -15.26 15.55
N VAL A 80 6.99 -14.39 14.94
CA VAL A 80 6.64 -13.66 13.72
C VAL A 80 7.67 -13.96 12.64
N VAL A 81 7.23 -14.33 11.45
CA VAL A 81 8.06 -14.33 10.24
C VAL A 81 7.69 -13.09 9.41
N SER A 82 8.67 -12.25 9.11
CA SER A 82 8.47 -11.01 8.36
C SER A 82 9.29 -11.04 7.07
N ILE A 83 8.62 -11.05 5.91
CA ILE A 83 9.22 -11.19 4.59
C ILE A 83 9.52 -9.81 4.02
N ALA A 84 10.79 -9.57 3.61
CA ALA A 84 11.23 -8.27 3.13
C ALA A 84 12.15 -8.37 1.92
N ASN A 85 11.80 -7.63 0.85
CA ASN A 85 12.63 -7.42 -0.34
C ASN A 85 12.68 -5.94 -0.75
N GLY A 86 12.42 -5.04 0.21
CA GLY A 86 12.46 -3.60 0.05
C GLY A 86 12.20 -2.85 1.34
N LYS A 87 12.13 -1.52 1.24
CA LYS A 87 12.04 -0.63 2.41
C LYS A 87 10.77 -0.85 3.24
N PHE A 88 9.65 -1.17 2.59
CA PHE A 88 8.37 -1.32 3.30
C PHE A 88 8.26 -2.69 3.97
N GLY A 89 8.87 -3.73 3.39
CA GLY A 89 9.08 -5.01 4.07
C GLY A 89 9.95 -4.86 5.32
N GLU A 90 11.08 -4.15 5.23
CA GLU A 90 11.93 -3.84 6.39
C GLU A 90 11.17 -3.04 7.47
N ARG A 91 10.23 -2.15 7.08
CA ARG A 91 9.37 -1.43 8.03
C ARG A 91 8.47 -2.39 8.82
N LEU A 92 7.90 -3.42 8.20
CA LEU A 92 7.11 -4.43 8.91
C LEU A 92 7.97 -5.19 9.92
N VAL A 93 9.23 -5.51 9.58
CA VAL A 93 10.20 -6.07 10.54
C VAL A 93 10.43 -5.09 11.70
N GLU A 94 10.69 -3.81 11.40
CA GLU A 94 10.92 -2.77 12.42
C GLU A 94 9.73 -2.62 13.37
N ILE A 95 8.49 -2.62 12.82
CA ILE A 95 7.26 -2.56 13.62
C ILE A 95 7.10 -3.85 14.44
N GLY A 96 7.30 -5.02 13.83
CA GLY A 96 7.23 -6.31 14.52
C GLY A 96 8.13 -6.35 15.77
N ASN A 97 9.37 -5.90 15.64
CA ASN A 97 10.34 -5.81 16.73
C ASN A 97 9.97 -4.84 17.87
N ARG A 98 8.95 -3.99 17.69
CA ARG A 98 8.40 -3.15 18.77
C ARG A 98 7.48 -3.92 19.69
N TYR A 99 6.86 -4.98 19.17
CA TYR A 99 5.80 -5.74 19.85
C TYR A 99 6.23 -7.17 20.21
N SER A 100 7.26 -7.75 19.55
CA SER A 100 7.76 -9.08 19.83
C SER A 100 9.29 -9.13 19.86
N ASP A 101 9.84 -9.91 20.80
CA ASP A 101 11.26 -10.27 20.85
C ASP A 101 11.58 -11.48 19.93
N ASN A 102 10.55 -12.07 19.30
CA ASN A 102 10.65 -13.30 18.49
C ASN A 102 10.27 -13.06 17.01
N VAL A 103 10.87 -12.04 16.40
CA VAL A 103 10.69 -11.72 14.98
C VAL A 103 11.84 -12.30 14.17
N THR A 104 11.51 -13.15 13.21
CA THR A 104 12.46 -13.71 12.24
C THR A 104 12.27 -13.00 10.90
N PRO A 105 13.20 -12.15 10.46
CA PRO A 105 13.16 -11.57 9.12
C PRO A 105 13.63 -12.58 8.08
N VAL A 106 12.84 -12.76 7.01
CA VAL A 106 13.25 -13.46 5.79
C VAL A 106 13.57 -12.39 4.75
N ASN A 107 14.85 -12.03 4.67
CA ASN A 107 15.33 -10.91 3.88
C ASN A 107 15.84 -11.37 2.52
N PHE A 108 15.31 -10.76 1.47
CA PHE A 108 15.83 -10.85 0.12
C PHE A 108 16.53 -9.54 -0.27
N GLU A 109 17.43 -9.59 -1.23
CA GLU A 109 18.02 -8.38 -1.77
C GLU A 109 16.91 -7.45 -2.32
N TRP A 110 17.04 -6.15 -2.08
CA TRP A 110 16.03 -5.20 -2.55
C TRP A 110 15.85 -5.25 -4.06
N GLY A 111 14.61 -5.50 -4.51
CA GLY A 111 14.25 -5.68 -5.90
C GLY A 111 14.51 -7.09 -6.45
N SER A 112 14.93 -8.04 -5.60
CA SER A 112 14.89 -9.46 -5.93
C SER A 112 13.54 -10.07 -5.64
N PRO A 113 13.15 -11.13 -6.35
CA PRO A 113 11.94 -11.87 -6.06
C PRO A 113 12.03 -12.57 -4.70
N ILE A 114 10.87 -12.89 -4.15
CA ILE A 114 10.75 -13.76 -2.97
C ILE A 114 10.84 -15.22 -3.45
N GLU A 115 11.74 -15.99 -2.83
CA GLU A 115 11.87 -17.42 -3.08
C GLU A 115 10.99 -18.20 -2.09
N LEU A 116 9.95 -18.87 -2.61
CA LEU A 116 8.93 -19.55 -1.80
C LEU A 116 9.50 -20.64 -0.91
N GLU A 117 10.53 -21.35 -1.36
CA GLU A 117 11.15 -22.43 -0.56
C GLU A 117 11.92 -21.88 0.66
N GLU A 118 12.53 -20.69 0.55
CA GLU A 118 13.17 -20.03 1.70
C GLU A 118 12.12 -19.59 2.73
N VAL A 119 11.01 -19.04 2.26
CA VAL A 119 9.89 -18.67 3.16
C VAL A 119 9.30 -19.90 3.83
N LYS A 120 9.10 -20.98 3.09
CA LYS A 120 8.60 -22.26 3.62
C LYS A 120 9.57 -22.84 4.67
N ALA A 121 10.86 -22.86 4.40
CA ALA A 121 11.87 -23.33 5.36
C ALA A 121 11.84 -22.52 6.66
N ALA A 122 11.71 -21.17 6.57
CA ALA A 122 11.57 -20.32 7.74
C ALA A 122 10.27 -20.61 8.53
N MET A 123 9.16 -20.89 7.84
CA MET A 123 7.91 -21.27 8.52
C MET A 123 8.02 -22.66 9.19
N GLU A 124 8.71 -23.60 8.58
CA GLU A 124 8.94 -24.94 9.13
C GLU A 124 9.85 -24.90 10.38
N GLU A 125 10.87 -24.03 10.36
CA GLU A 125 11.81 -23.91 11.47
C GLU A 125 11.21 -23.10 12.64
N LYS A 126 10.52 -21.99 12.34
CA LYS A 126 10.11 -21.00 13.35
C LYS A 126 8.69 -21.17 13.86
N HIS A 127 7.86 -21.97 13.16
CA HIS A 127 6.44 -22.17 13.51
C HIS A 127 5.72 -20.87 13.84
N PRO A 128 5.71 -19.85 12.93
CA PRO A 128 5.20 -18.53 13.23
C PRO A 128 3.70 -18.55 13.49
N GLN A 129 3.24 -17.72 14.43
CA GLN A 129 1.83 -17.41 14.61
C GLN A 129 1.38 -16.28 13.67
N VAL A 130 2.30 -15.39 13.28
CA VAL A 130 2.04 -14.28 12.39
C VAL A 130 3.09 -14.25 11.27
N VAL A 131 2.64 -14.04 10.05
CA VAL A 131 3.50 -13.80 8.89
C VAL A 131 3.14 -12.45 8.29
N THR A 132 4.12 -11.64 7.95
CA THR A 132 3.91 -10.33 7.33
C THR A 132 4.62 -10.21 6.00
N MET A 133 4.00 -9.53 5.03
CA MET A 133 4.60 -9.23 3.73
C MET A 133 4.00 -7.96 3.13
N VAL A 134 4.77 -7.27 2.31
CA VAL A 134 4.28 -6.22 1.41
C VAL A 134 3.90 -6.84 0.08
N HIS A 135 2.67 -6.65 -0.39
CA HIS A 135 2.24 -7.14 -1.70
C HIS A 135 2.94 -6.40 -2.84
N ASN A 136 2.88 -5.08 -2.82
CA ASN A 136 3.49 -4.23 -3.86
C ASN A 136 4.57 -3.34 -3.25
N GLU A 137 5.82 -3.74 -3.37
CA GLU A 137 6.96 -3.06 -2.78
C GLU A 137 7.40 -1.87 -3.66
N THR A 138 6.89 -0.70 -3.36
CA THR A 138 7.10 0.52 -4.16
C THR A 138 8.50 1.11 -4.06
N SER A 139 9.29 0.72 -3.08
CA SER A 139 10.69 1.14 -3.00
C SER A 139 11.54 0.53 -4.11
N THR A 140 11.11 -0.61 -4.63
CA THR A 140 11.83 -1.40 -5.65
C THR A 140 11.03 -1.63 -6.93
N GLY A 141 9.71 -1.42 -6.92
CA GLY A 141 8.82 -1.61 -8.07
C GLY A 141 8.48 -3.07 -8.38
N ILE A 142 8.56 -3.96 -7.38
CA ILE A 142 8.23 -5.38 -7.51
C ILE A 142 6.85 -5.69 -6.89
N LEU A 143 6.09 -6.55 -7.54
CA LEU A 143 4.88 -7.18 -7.01
C LEU A 143 5.22 -8.56 -6.49
N ASN A 144 4.95 -8.81 -5.22
CA ASN A 144 5.24 -10.03 -4.51
C ASN A 144 4.09 -11.06 -4.60
N PRO A 145 4.37 -12.37 -4.47
CA PRO A 145 3.42 -13.45 -4.71
C PRO A 145 2.46 -13.66 -3.51
N ALA A 146 1.55 -12.70 -3.28
CA ALA A 146 0.68 -12.68 -2.09
C ALA A 146 -0.19 -13.94 -1.98
N GLU A 147 -0.79 -14.40 -3.09
CA GLU A 147 -1.62 -15.62 -3.08
C GLU A 147 -0.83 -16.87 -2.69
N ALA A 148 0.40 -17.04 -3.22
CA ALA A 148 1.24 -18.18 -2.89
C ALA A 148 1.66 -18.17 -1.41
N ILE A 149 2.02 -17.00 -0.87
CA ILE A 149 2.35 -16.85 0.55
C ILE A 149 1.11 -17.09 1.43
N ALA A 150 -0.06 -16.59 1.04
CA ALA A 150 -1.31 -16.85 1.76
C ALA A 150 -1.63 -18.34 1.88
N ARG A 151 -1.40 -19.11 0.81
CA ARG A 151 -1.54 -20.57 0.85
C ARG A 151 -0.55 -21.24 1.82
N LEU A 152 0.69 -20.75 1.87
CA LEU A 152 1.68 -21.23 2.83
C LEU A 152 1.25 -20.90 4.26
N THR A 153 0.84 -19.67 4.57
CA THR A 153 0.41 -19.27 5.91
C THR A 153 -0.76 -20.09 6.40
N ARG A 154 -1.71 -20.42 5.53
CA ARG A 154 -2.83 -21.32 5.84
C ARG A 154 -2.36 -22.72 6.21
N LYS A 155 -1.40 -23.27 5.45
CA LYS A 155 -0.85 -24.62 5.71
C LYS A 155 -0.20 -24.71 7.09
N TYR A 156 0.48 -23.64 7.54
CA TYR A 156 1.12 -23.57 8.86
C TYR A 156 0.25 -22.94 9.95
N ASN A 157 -1.04 -22.72 9.67
CA ASN A 157 -2.00 -22.09 10.59
C ASN A 157 -1.56 -20.71 11.12
N ALA A 158 -0.73 -19.99 10.41
CA ALA A 158 -0.30 -18.64 10.76
C ALA A 158 -1.32 -17.59 10.29
N ILE A 159 -1.41 -16.47 11.01
CA ILE A 159 -2.16 -15.28 10.62
C ILE A 159 -1.34 -14.51 9.58
N PHE A 160 -1.95 -14.19 8.44
CA PHE A 160 -1.28 -13.45 7.37
C PHE A 160 -1.66 -11.97 7.36
N VAL A 161 -0.68 -11.11 7.61
CA VAL A 161 -0.78 -9.65 7.52
C VAL A 161 -0.17 -9.20 6.20
N LEU A 162 -0.98 -8.66 5.30
CA LEU A 162 -0.58 -8.21 3.98
C LEU A 162 -0.70 -6.69 3.86
N ASP A 163 0.42 -6.03 3.67
CA ASP A 163 0.45 -4.62 3.28
C ASP A 163 0.04 -4.48 1.82
N CYS A 164 -1.20 -4.05 1.61
CA CYS A 164 -1.79 -3.74 0.30
C CYS A 164 -1.87 -2.23 0.04
N ILE A 165 -1.11 -1.41 0.78
CA ILE A 165 -1.20 0.06 0.74
C ILE A 165 -1.12 0.60 -0.69
N THR A 166 -0.35 -0.03 -1.55
CA THR A 166 -0.12 0.43 -2.92
C THR A 166 -0.59 -0.56 -3.98
N SER A 167 -1.29 -1.62 -3.60
CA SER A 167 -1.88 -2.59 -4.51
C SER A 167 -3.41 -2.50 -4.59
N ILE A 168 -4.13 -2.51 -3.46
CA ILE A 168 -5.59 -2.39 -3.48
C ILE A 168 -6.01 -1.06 -4.12
N GLY A 169 -6.91 -1.15 -5.10
CA GLY A 169 -7.32 -0.04 -5.96
C GLY A 169 -6.48 0.13 -7.24
N GLY A 170 -5.38 -0.61 -7.38
CA GLY A 170 -4.55 -0.70 -8.60
C GLY A 170 -4.35 -2.13 -9.09
N TYR A 171 -4.69 -3.09 -8.25
CA TYR A 171 -4.72 -4.54 -8.53
C TYR A 171 -6.02 -5.14 -8.02
N GLU A 172 -6.38 -6.27 -8.57
CA GLU A 172 -7.34 -7.17 -7.97
C GLU A 172 -6.68 -7.90 -6.82
N VAL A 173 -7.25 -7.76 -5.62
CA VAL A 173 -6.74 -8.40 -4.39
C VAL A 173 -7.95 -9.01 -3.66
N PRO A 174 -8.35 -10.24 -4.03
CA PRO A 174 -9.47 -10.92 -3.41
C PRO A 174 -9.06 -11.45 -2.04
N VAL A 175 -9.19 -10.60 -1.03
CA VAL A 175 -8.71 -10.82 0.34
C VAL A 175 -9.25 -12.13 0.94
N ASP A 176 -10.56 -12.39 0.76
CA ASP A 176 -11.19 -13.60 1.28
C ASP A 176 -10.72 -14.85 0.52
N ASP A 177 -10.68 -14.82 -0.81
CA ASP A 177 -10.32 -15.97 -1.64
C ASP A 177 -8.86 -16.38 -1.44
N TRP A 178 -7.97 -15.42 -1.28
CA TRP A 178 -6.58 -15.69 -0.92
C TRP A 178 -6.41 -16.12 0.53
N GLY A 179 -7.39 -15.81 1.38
CA GLY A 179 -7.34 -16.11 2.81
C GLY A 179 -6.37 -15.22 3.57
N VAL A 180 -6.28 -13.95 3.17
CA VAL A 180 -5.55 -12.93 3.91
C VAL A 180 -6.30 -12.57 5.19
N ASP A 181 -5.62 -12.62 6.33
CA ASP A 181 -6.27 -12.38 7.62
C ASP A 181 -6.36 -10.89 7.96
N ILE A 182 -5.32 -10.13 7.63
CA ILE A 182 -5.32 -8.67 7.72
C ILE A 182 -4.80 -8.08 6.42
N ALA A 183 -5.59 -7.23 5.78
CA ALA A 183 -5.18 -6.44 4.62
C ALA A 183 -5.29 -4.95 4.94
N ILE A 184 -4.29 -4.17 4.46
CA ILE A 184 -4.10 -2.76 4.84
C ILE A 184 -4.03 -1.90 3.59
N VAL A 185 -4.70 -0.73 3.61
CA VAL A 185 -4.61 0.27 2.53
C VAL A 185 -4.39 1.68 3.08
N GLY A 186 -3.76 2.54 2.28
CA GLY A 186 -3.60 3.97 2.58
C GLY A 186 -4.40 4.85 1.61
N SER A 187 -5.08 5.87 2.11
CA SER A 187 -5.96 6.74 1.32
C SER A 187 -5.25 7.47 0.17
N GLN A 188 -3.99 7.88 0.38
CA GLN A 188 -3.19 8.69 -0.55
C GLN A 188 -2.48 7.89 -1.65
N LYS A 189 -2.85 6.64 -1.84
CA LYS A 189 -2.28 5.72 -2.82
C LYS A 189 -3.30 5.40 -3.91
N CYS A 190 -3.52 4.14 -4.22
CA CYS A 190 -4.42 3.77 -5.31
C CYS A 190 -5.88 4.18 -5.10
N LEU A 191 -6.31 4.47 -3.87
CA LEU A 191 -7.65 5.03 -3.62
C LEU A 191 -7.80 6.47 -4.13
N GLY A 192 -6.71 7.22 -4.31
CA GLY A 192 -6.73 8.57 -4.89
C GLY A 192 -7.31 9.65 -3.97
N ALA A 193 -7.38 9.40 -2.67
CA ALA A 193 -7.81 10.35 -1.66
C ALA A 193 -6.62 11.10 -1.03
N PRO A 194 -6.83 12.19 -0.30
CA PRO A 194 -5.78 12.86 0.46
C PRO A 194 -5.12 11.95 1.51
N PRO A 195 -3.85 12.22 1.90
CA PRO A 195 -3.20 11.50 2.99
C PRO A 195 -3.87 11.78 4.34
N GLY A 196 -3.82 10.81 5.25
CA GLY A 196 -4.29 10.96 6.63
C GLY A 196 -5.34 9.92 7.06
N LEU A 197 -5.79 9.05 6.15
CA LEU A 197 -6.61 7.90 6.48
C LEU A 197 -5.95 6.61 5.99
N SER A 198 -6.27 5.52 6.67
CA SER A 198 -5.98 4.15 6.25
C SER A 198 -7.18 3.25 6.54
N ALA A 199 -7.26 2.12 5.85
CA ALA A 199 -8.26 1.11 6.16
C ALA A 199 -7.57 -0.24 6.41
N ILE A 200 -8.19 -1.02 7.29
CA ILE A 200 -7.72 -2.35 7.71
C ILE A 200 -8.90 -3.32 7.72
N SER A 201 -8.75 -4.45 7.06
CA SER A 201 -9.68 -5.57 7.17
C SER A 201 -9.15 -6.60 8.17
N VAL A 202 -10.04 -7.23 8.92
CA VAL A 202 -9.69 -8.17 10.00
C VAL A 202 -10.56 -9.42 9.90
N SER A 203 -9.94 -10.58 9.67
CA SER A 203 -10.62 -11.87 9.57
C SER A 203 -11.07 -12.39 10.93
N GLU A 204 -12.01 -13.34 10.91
CA GLU A 204 -12.42 -14.06 12.13
C GLU A 204 -11.25 -14.77 12.83
N ARG A 205 -10.29 -15.30 12.06
CA ARG A 205 -9.08 -15.92 12.61
C ARG A 205 -8.20 -14.91 13.34
N ALA A 206 -8.03 -13.72 12.75
CA ALA A 206 -7.29 -12.64 13.38
C ALA A 206 -7.99 -12.17 14.67
N TRP A 207 -9.32 -12.06 14.67
CA TRP A 207 -10.09 -11.77 15.88
C TRP A 207 -9.90 -12.82 16.98
N LYS A 208 -9.96 -14.10 16.64
CA LYS A 208 -9.71 -15.18 17.61
C LYS A 208 -8.32 -15.06 18.24
N MET A 209 -7.30 -14.73 17.45
CA MET A 209 -5.96 -14.51 17.99
C MET A 209 -5.88 -13.27 18.89
N MET A 210 -6.53 -12.16 18.51
CA MET A 210 -6.55 -10.91 19.29
C MET A 210 -7.28 -11.07 20.63
N LEU A 211 -8.40 -11.80 20.66
CA LEU A 211 -9.22 -11.98 21.85
C LEU A 211 -8.66 -13.09 22.76
N GLY A 212 -8.05 -14.15 22.18
CA GLY A 212 -7.63 -15.36 22.88
C GLY A 212 -8.80 -16.24 23.31
N ASP A 213 -8.48 -17.42 23.85
CA ASP A 213 -9.48 -18.45 24.16
C ASP A 213 -10.42 -18.13 25.35
N ASN A 214 -10.10 -17.11 26.17
CA ASN A 214 -10.79 -16.84 27.43
C ASN A 214 -11.47 -15.48 27.52
N ASP A 215 -11.79 -14.81 26.43
CA ASP A 215 -12.48 -13.50 26.42
C ASP A 215 -11.95 -12.43 27.43
N ASN A 216 -10.75 -12.66 27.97
CA ASN A 216 -10.05 -11.77 28.90
C ASN A 216 -9.39 -10.61 28.12
N SER A 217 -10.22 -9.91 27.33
CA SER A 217 -9.80 -8.78 26.52
C SER A 217 -9.21 -7.62 27.35
N GLU A 218 -9.62 -7.53 28.62
CA GLU A 218 -9.22 -6.43 29.52
C GLU A 218 -7.74 -6.48 29.99
N SER A 219 -7.09 -7.64 29.96
CA SER A 219 -5.73 -7.81 30.50
C SER A 219 -4.60 -7.66 29.48
N ARG A 220 -4.90 -7.37 28.22
CA ARG A 220 -3.89 -7.33 27.14
C ARG A 220 -3.43 -5.90 26.86
N GLU A 221 -2.14 -5.66 26.96
CA GLU A 221 -1.54 -4.41 26.47
C GLU A 221 -1.75 -4.27 24.95
N ARG A 222 -2.51 -3.26 24.54
CA ARG A 222 -2.78 -2.87 23.15
C ARG A 222 -2.54 -1.37 22.99
N PRO A 223 -2.19 -0.92 21.76
CA PRO A 223 -2.06 0.51 21.49
C PRO A 223 -3.41 1.21 21.69
N TYR A 224 -3.50 2.15 22.63
CA TYR A 224 -4.78 2.80 22.98
C TYR A 224 -5.50 3.42 21.77
N TYR A 225 -4.79 4.21 20.95
CA TYR A 225 -5.37 4.90 19.79
C TYR A 225 -5.70 3.96 18.62
N MET A 226 -4.99 2.84 18.53
CA MET A 226 -5.10 1.85 17.45
C MET A 226 -5.70 0.53 17.93
N ASP A 227 -6.45 0.54 19.04
CA ASP A 227 -7.12 -0.65 19.56
C ASP A 227 -8.27 -1.07 18.64
N LEU A 228 -8.05 -2.14 17.85
CA LEU A 228 -9.03 -2.64 16.88
C LEU A 228 -10.30 -3.15 17.54
N ILE A 229 -10.25 -3.57 18.81
CA ILE A 229 -11.46 -3.96 19.55
C ILE A 229 -12.34 -2.73 19.82
N ALA A 230 -11.72 -1.61 20.23
CA ALA A 230 -12.44 -0.35 20.39
C ALA A 230 -13.05 0.15 19.06
N TYR A 231 -12.37 -0.10 17.93
CA TYR A 231 -12.94 0.20 16.60
C TYR A 231 -14.14 -0.70 16.30
N ARG A 232 -14.08 -2.00 16.57
CA ARG A 232 -15.20 -2.94 16.38
C ARG A 232 -16.42 -2.54 17.20
N ASP A 233 -16.24 -2.33 18.51
CA ASP A 233 -17.32 -1.97 19.44
C ASP A 233 -17.96 -0.61 19.09
N SER A 234 -17.18 0.30 18.53
CA SER A 234 -17.67 1.61 18.07
C SER A 234 -18.40 1.50 16.75
N PHE A 235 -17.93 0.64 15.84
CA PHE A 235 -18.55 0.43 14.53
C PHE A 235 -19.95 -0.16 14.63
N GLU A 236 -20.21 -1.04 15.60
CA GLU A 236 -21.56 -1.56 15.89
C GLU A 236 -22.57 -0.44 16.18
N LYS A 237 -22.08 0.71 16.68
CA LYS A 237 -22.85 1.94 16.94
C LYS A 237 -22.83 2.92 15.76
N GLY A 238 -22.20 2.54 14.62
CA GLY A 238 -21.99 3.40 13.46
C GLY A 238 -21.02 4.57 13.72
N GLN A 239 -20.03 4.35 14.58
CA GLN A 239 -19.11 5.39 15.05
C GLN A 239 -17.65 4.92 14.94
N THR A 240 -16.72 5.87 15.09
CA THR A 240 -15.32 5.61 15.40
C THR A 240 -15.07 5.79 16.91
N PRO A 241 -14.08 5.13 17.51
CA PRO A 241 -13.85 5.23 18.96
C PRO A 241 -13.46 6.66 19.39
N TYR A 242 -12.80 7.39 18.52
CA TYR A 242 -12.35 8.76 18.71
C TYR A 242 -12.91 9.68 17.61
N THR A 243 -12.81 11.01 17.80
CA THR A 243 -13.24 11.98 16.78
C THR A 243 -12.48 11.74 15.48
N PRO A 244 -13.16 11.41 14.38
CA PRO A 244 -12.52 11.14 13.10
C PRO A 244 -12.11 12.44 12.40
N ALA A 245 -11.17 12.36 11.47
CA ALA A 245 -10.76 13.45 10.60
C ALA A 245 -11.85 13.70 9.53
N LEU A 246 -12.99 14.30 9.91
CA LEU A 246 -14.20 14.45 9.08
C LEU A 246 -13.94 14.95 7.65
N PRO A 247 -13.13 16.02 7.42
CA PRO A 247 -12.85 16.47 6.06
C PRO A 247 -12.21 15.38 5.19
N LEU A 248 -11.38 14.53 5.78
CA LEU A 248 -10.75 13.41 5.06
C LEU A 248 -11.74 12.27 4.80
N PHE A 249 -12.71 12.05 5.70
CA PHE A 249 -13.81 11.10 5.46
C PHE A 249 -14.69 11.55 4.29
N PHE A 250 -15.02 12.85 4.21
CA PHE A 250 -15.72 13.41 3.04
C PHE A 250 -14.95 13.18 1.75
N ALA A 251 -13.64 13.45 1.77
CA ALA A 251 -12.77 13.23 0.61
C ALA A 251 -12.62 11.75 0.25
N LEU A 252 -12.51 10.87 1.25
CA LEU A 252 -12.43 9.41 1.02
C LEU A 252 -13.73 8.90 0.38
N ARG A 253 -14.90 9.28 0.90
CA ARG A 253 -16.20 8.94 0.30
C ARG A 253 -16.24 9.32 -1.18
N GLU A 254 -15.85 10.55 -1.49
CA GLU A 254 -15.83 11.06 -2.87
C GLU A 254 -14.83 10.30 -3.76
N ALA A 255 -13.67 9.94 -3.22
CA ALA A 255 -12.68 9.14 -3.94
C ALA A 255 -13.19 7.72 -4.24
N LEU A 256 -13.93 7.14 -3.31
CA LEU A 256 -14.56 5.83 -3.48
C LEU A 256 -15.69 5.87 -4.54
N GLU A 257 -16.45 6.97 -4.62
CA GLU A 257 -17.41 7.16 -5.71
C GLU A 257 -16.73 7.19 -7.08
N VAL A 258 -15.57 7.88 -7.21
CA VAL A 258 -14.78 7.84 -8.46
C VAL A 258 -14.40 6.41 -8.84
N ILE A 259 -14.04 5.57 -7.86
CA ILE A 259 -13.71 4.17 -8.11
C ILE A 259 -14.94 3.37 -8.55
N LYS A 260 -16.10 3.61 -7.92
CA LYS A 260 -17.38 2.96 -8.31
C LYS A 260 -17.80 3.33 -9.72
N GLU A 261 -17.70 4.62 -10.07
CA GLU A 261 -18.01 5.14 -11.42
C GLU A 261 -17.11 4.51 -12.49
N GLU A 262 -15.82 4.34 -12.22
CA GLU A 262 -14.87 3.68 -13.12
C GLU A 262 -15.10 2.16 -13.18
N GLY A 263 -15.38 1.54 -12.05
CA GLY A 263 -15.44 0.10 -11.83
C GLY A 263 -14.06 -0.55 -11.65
N MET A 264 -13.93 -1.50 -10.71
CA MET A 264 -12.63 -2.09 -10.32
C MET A 264 -11.92 -2.77 -11.48
N ALA A 265 -12.61 -3.54 -12.31
CA ALA A 265 -11.99 -4.24 -13.44
C ALA A 265 -11.34 -3.26 -14.44
N LYS A 266 -12.06 -2.16 -14.79
CA LYS A 266 -11.53 -1.12 -15.69
C LYS A 266 -10.37 -0.37 -15.04
N ARG A 267 -10.45 -0.11 -13.73
CA ARG A 267 -9.41 0.57 -12.98
C ARG A 267 -8.11 -0.24 -12.93
N VAL A 268 -8.19 -1.53 -12.62
CA VAL A 268 -7.04 -2.44 -12.61
C VAL A 268 -6.41 -2.53 -14.01
N GLU A 269 -7.23 -2.69 -15.05
CA GLU A 269 -6.76 -2.74 -16.44
C GLU A 269 -6.10 -1.42 -16.87
N ARG A 270 -6.64 -0.26 -16.45
CA ARG A 270 -6.02 1.04 -16.71
C ARG A 270 -4.63 1.12 -16.06
N HIS A 271 -4.49 0.74 -14.79
CA HIS A 271 -3.19 0.74 -14.11
C HIS A 271 -2.18 -0.17 -14.84
N ARG A 272 -2.58 -1.38 -15.22
CA ARG A 272 -1.75 -2.31 -15.99
C ARG A 272 -1.28 -1.68 -17.30
N ARG A 273 -2.20 -1.18 -18.11
CA ARG A 273 -1.94 -0.58 -19.41
C ARG A 273 -1.02 0.66 -19.32
N LEU A 274 -1.26 1.55 -18.36
CA LEU A 274 -0.41 2.72 -18.14
C LEU A 274 1.01 2.34 -17.75
N ALA A 275 1.16 1.35 -16.88
CA ALA A 275 2.46 0.84 -16.47
C ALA A 275 3.19 0.14 -17.61
N ASP A 276 2.48 -0.67 -18.43
CA ASP A 276 3.06 -1.32 -19.61
C ASP A 276 3.53 -0.30 -20.65
N THR A 277 2.73 0.74 -20.90
CA THR A 277 3.11 1.85 -21.79
C THR A 277 4.37 2.55 -21.30
N LEU A 278 4.43 2.85 -20.00
CA LEU A 278 5.61 3.49 -19.41
C LEU A 278 6.84 2.59 -19.47
N ARG A 279 6.72 1.30 -19.10
CA ARG A 279 7.85 0.33 -19.14
C ARG A 279 8.40 0.17 -20.55
N SER A 280 7.51 0.04 -21.54
CA SER A 280 7.91 -0.04 -22.97
C SER A 280 8.65 1.20 -23.41
N ALA A 281 8.17 2.39 -23.06
CA ALA A 281 8.85 3.65 -23.40
C ALA A 281 10.22 3.75 -22.73
N VAL A 282 10.34 3.41 -21.46
CA VAL A 282 11.59 3.36 -20.69
C VAL A 282 12.61 2.45 -21.38
N THR A 283 12.21 1.24 -21.77
CA THR A 283 13.07 0.27 -22.45
C THR A 283 13.49 0.78 -23.84
N ASN A 284 12.58 1.38 -24.60
CA ASN A 284 12.87 1.97 -25.92
C ASN A 284 13.85 3.16 -25.84
N LEU A 285 13.89 3.86 -24.71
CA LEU A 285 14.86 4.91 -24.42
C LEU A 285 16.25 4.37 -24.00
N GLY A 286 16.42 3.05 -23.94
CA GLY A 286 17.66 2.38 -23.56
C GLY A 286 17.89 2.31 -22.06
N LEU A 287 16.86 2.55 -21.25
CA LEU A 287 16.92 2.40 -19.80
C LEU A 287 16.50 1.00 -19.35
N SER A 288 16.97 0.56 -18.19
CA SER A 288 16.67 -0.75 -17.63
C SER A 288 15.76 -0.67 -16.40
N LEU A 289 14.82 -1.58 -16.31
CA LEU A 289 14.00 -1.76 -15.11
C LEU A 289 14.86 -2.30 -13.96
N PHE A 290 14.54 -1.91 -12.74
CA PHE A 290 15.35 -2.30 -11.58
C PHE A 290 15.04 -3.69 -11.07
N PRO A 291 13.76 -4.11 -10.87
CA PRO A 291 13.47 -5.42 -10.26
C PRO A 291 13.96 -6.58 -11.11
N ARG A 292 14.44 -7.62 -10.45
CA ARG A 292 14.58 -8.97 -11.01
C ARG A 292 13.30 -9.75 -10.69
N LEU A 293 12.88 -10.60 -11.60
CA LEU A 293 11.66 -11.38 -11.47
C LEU A 293 11.98 -12.87 -11.52
N ASN A 294 11.11 -13.68 -10.93
CA ASN A 294 11.00 -15.12 -11.12
C ASN A 294 9.57 -15.47 -11.58
N ASP A 295 9.23 -16.73 -11.63
CA ASP A 295 7.94 -17.21 -12.16
C ASP A 295 6.72 -16.78 -11.33
N VAL A 296 6.92 -16.33 -10.08
CA VAL A 296 5.84 -15.96 -9.15
C VAL A 296 5.80 -14.46 -8.80
N SER A 297 6.73 -13.67 -9.32
CA SER A 297 6.79 -12.23 -9.12
C SER A 297 6.48 -11.46 -10.41
N ALA A 298 6.13 -10.17 -10.28
CA ALA A 298 5.86 -9.32 -11.43
C ALA A 298 6.38 -7.90 -11.23
N TYR A 299 6.46 -7.12 -12.31
CA TYR A 299 6.64 -5.68 -12.20
C TYR A 299 5.39 -5.03 -11.62
N SER A 300 5.59 -4.04 -10.78
CA SER A 300 4.49 -3.24 -10.24
C SER A 300 3.72 -2.49 -11.35
N ASN A 301 2.38 -2.55 -11.31
CA ASN A 301 1.51 -1.74 -12.19
C ASN A 301 1.25 -0.33 -11.65
N THR A 302 1.73 -0.03 -10.46
CA THR A 302 1.51 1.30 -9.84
C THR A 302 2.78 2.11 -9.70
N VAL A 303 3.96 1.47 -9.80
CA VAL A 303 5.28 2.11 -9.76
C VAL A 303 6.26 1.40 -10.68
N THR A 304 6.89 2.13 -11.57
CA THR A 304 8.02 1.65 -12.35
C THR A 304 9.32 2.15 -11.74
N ALA A 305 10.17 1.24 -11.26
CA ALA A 305 11.51 1.54 -10.77
C ALA A 305 12.54 1.31 -11.89
N ILE A 306 13.38 2.31 -12.14
CA ILE A 306 14.27 2.39 -13.30
C ILE A 306 15.69 2.60 -12.78
N LYS A 307 16.65 1.83 -13.28
CA LYS A 307 18.08 2.01 -12.98
C LYS A 307 18.57 3.33 -13.52
N VAL A 308 19.31 4.07 -12.72
CA VAL A 308 20.06 5.23 -13.19
C VAL A 308 21.29 4.71 -13.90
N PRO A 309 21.49 5.02 -15.21
CA PRO A 309 22.72 4.64 -15.92
C PRO A 309 23.94 5.30 -15.31
N GLU A 310 25.12 4.68 -15.40
CA GLU A 310 26.37 5.22 -14.83
C GLU A 310 26.75 6.60 -15.37
N TRP A 311 26.41 6.88 -16.65
CA TRP A 311 26.67 8.16 -17.32
C TRP A 311 25.67 9.27 -16.91
N LEU A 312 24.67 8.98 -16.05
CA LEU A 312 23.61 9.91 -15.71
C LEU A 312 23.54 10.15 -14.20
N ASP A 313 23.44 11.41 -13.82
CA ASP A 313 23.15 11.79 -12.42
C ASP A 313 21.63 11.78 -12.15
N ASP A 314 21.20 11.07 -11.09
CA ASP A 314 19.79 10.97 -10.69
C ASP A 314 19.15 12.33 -10.39
N ALA A 315 19.87 13.21 -9.69
CA ALA A 315 19.32 14.51 -9.32
C ALA A 315 19.17 15.41 -10.56
N HIS A 316 20.11 15.34 -11.49
CA HIS A 316 20.05 16.07 -12.76
C HIS A 316 18.86 15.59 -13.62
N LEU A 317 18.69 14.26 -13.77
CA LEU A 317 17.55 13.71 -14.52
C LEU A 317 16.20 14.17 -13.94
N ARG A 318 16.02 13.99 -12.63
CA ARG A 318 14.77 14.38 -11.96
C ARG A 318 14.55 15.90 -11.99
N GLY A 319 15.62 16.69 -11.89
CA GLY A 319 15.61 18.14 -12.08
C GLY A 319 15.09 18.52 -13.46
N GLY A 320 15.66 17.95 -14.52
CA GLY A 320 15.26 18.19 -15.90
C GLY A 320 13.80 17.78 -16.21
N MET A 321 13.30 16.71 -15.58
CA MET A 321 11.88 16.36 -15.65
C MET A 321 11.00 17.38 -14.92
N ARG A 322 11.43 17.83 -13.74
CA ARG A 322 10.71 18.84 -12.94
C ARG A 322 10.61 20.19 -13.65
N GLU A 323 11.66 20.65 -14.33
CA GLU A 323 11.63 21.84 -15.17
C GLU A 323 10.57 21.78 -16.27
N ARG A 324 10.18 20.55 -16.67
CA ARG A 324 9.09 20.27 -17.63
C ARG A 324 7.75 20.01 -16.93
N GLY A 325 7.67 20.34 -15.64
CA GLY A 325 6.46 20.23 -14.82
C GLY A 325 6.06 18.81 -14.48
N VAL A 326 7.02 17.86 -14.43
CA VAL A 326 6.78 16.45 -14.01
C VAL A 326 7.71 16.10 -12.85
N MET A 327 7.11 15.80 -11.69
CA MET A 327 7.86 15.38 -10.51
C MET A 327 7.87 13.86 -10.41
N VAL A 328 9.07 13.27 -10.32
CA VAL A 328 9.29 11.83 -10.11
C VAL A 328 10.15 11.60 -8.86
N ALA A 329 10.09 10.38 -8.30
CA ALA A 329 10.79 10.06 -7.05
C ALA A 329 12.15 9.41 -7.31
N GLY A 330 13.15 9.72 -6.51
CA GLY A 330 14.42 8.98 -6.46
C GLY A 330 14.32 7.67 -5.68
N GLY A 331 15.41 6.91 -5.65
CA GLY A 331 15.56 5.75 -4.78
C GLY A 331 15.55 6.13 -3.30
N GLN A 332 15.18 5.17 -2.44
CA GLN A 332 15.19 5.31 -0.99
C GLN A 332 16.33 4.50 -0.35
N GLY A 333 16.81 4.92 0.82
CA GLY A 333 17.83 4.19 1.57
C GLY A 333 19.04 3.82 0.70
N LYS A 334 19.37 2.53 0.64
CA LYS A 334 20.50 1.99 -0.13
C LYS A 334 20.38 2.11 -1.66
N LEU A 335 19.20 2.50 -2.17
CA LEU A 335 18.96 2.74 -3.60
C LEU A 335 19.01 4.23 -3.98
N LYS A 336 19.31 5.14 -3.04
CA LYS A 336 19.45 6.58 -3.33
C LYS A 336 20.53 6.79 -4.40
N GLY A 337 20.17 7.53 -5.46
CA GLY A 337 21.05 7.79 -6.61
C GLY A 337 21.22 6.61 -7.58
N LYS A 338 20.75 5.40 -7.24
CA LYS A 338 20.89 4.19 -8.08
C LYS A 338 19.66 3.94 -8.96
N ILE A 339 18.50 4.37 -8.51
CA ILE A 339 17.24 4.26 -9.23
C ILE A 339 16.43 5.54 -9.12
N PHE A 340 15.53 5.74 -10.05
CA PHE A 340 14.41 6.66 -9.92
C PHE A 340 13.10 5.90 -10.17
N ARG A 341 11.98 6.48 -9.73
CA ARG A 341 10.68 5.80 -9.78
C ARG A 341 9.63 6.74 -10.35
N ILE A 342 8.85 6.20 -11.28
CA ILE A 342 7.70 6.87 -11.88
C ILE A 342 6.45 6.09 -11.49
N ALA A 343 5.47 6.77 -10.87
CA ALA A 343 4.23 6.12 -10.44
C ALA A 343 3.09 6.40 -11.41
N THR A 344 2.32 5.34 -11.71
CA THR A 344 1.08 5.37 -12.48
C THR A 344 -0.13 5.10 -11.59
N MET A 345 -0.04 5.55 -10.33
CA MET A 345 -0.94 5.20 -9.23
C MET A 345 -2.13 6.18 -9.12
N GLY A 346 -3.27 5.67 -8.68
CA GLY A 346 -4.45 6.49 -8.40
C GLY A 346 -5.23 6.86 -9.66
N ASN A 347 -5.45 8.13 -9.92
CA ASN A 347 -6.28 8.63 -11.02
C ASN A 347 -5.47 9.14 -12.24
N ILE A 348 -4.23 8.65 -12.39
CA ILE A 348 -3.35 9.01 -13.52
C ILE A 348 -3.98 8.58 -14.84
N THR A 349 -3.85 9.44 -15.86
CA THR A 349 -4.39 9.29 -17.20
C THR A 349 -3.32 8.96 -18.24
N GLU A 350 -3.74 8.51 -19.44
CA GLU A 350 -2.81 8.29 -20.57
C GLU A 350 -2.09 9.56 -21.01
N GLY A 351 -2.78 10.71 -20.99
CA GLY A 351 -2.18 11.99 -21.33
C GLY A 351 -1.05 12.38 -20.36
N GLU A 352 -1.21 12.09 -19.06
CA GLU A 352 -0.19 12.34 -18.05
C GLU A 352 1.01 11.39 -18.18
N VAL A 353 0.78 10.12 -18.52
CA VAL A 353 1.87 9.18 -18.85
C VAL A 353 2.62 9.63 -20.11
N SER A 354 1.91 10.04 -21.17
CA SER A 354 2.53 10.54 -22.40
C SER A 354 3.38 11.79 -22.14
N ARG A 355 2.88 12.75 -21.37
CA ARG A 355 3.62 13.94 -20.92
C ARG A 355 4.88 13.55 -20.12
N THR A 356 4.76 12.54 -19.27
CA THR A 356 5.87 12.04 -18.44
C THR A 356 6.97 11.42 -19.31
N ILE A 357 6.60 10.62 -20.31
CA ILE A 357 7.53 10.01 -21.27
C ILE A 357 8.26 11.10 -22.06
N GLN A 358 7.55 12.12 -22.56
CA GLN A 358 8.16 13.25 -23.26
C GLN A 358 9.14 14.04 -22.38
N ALA A 359 8.78 14.25 -21.11
CA ALA A 359 9.66 14.91 -20.15
C ALA A 359 10.94 14.10 -19.88
N LEU A 360 10.80 12.77 -19.72
CA LEU A 360 11.90 11.83 -19.54
C LEU A 360 12.84 11.85 -20.77
N GLU A 361 12.28 11.68 -21.97
CA GLU A 361 13.04 11.72 -23.23
C GLU A 361 13.81 13.03 -23.39
N SER A 362 13.17 14.16 -23.11
CA SER A 362 13.80 15.47 -23.21
C SER A 362 14.91 15.67 -22.18
N ALA A 363 14.74 15.17 -20.95
CA ALA A 363 15.75 15.23 -19.91
C ALA A 363 16.99 14.37 -20.24
N LEU A 364 16.79 13.23 -20.92
CA LEU A 364 17.89 12.37 -21.40
C LEU A 364 18.66 12.99 -22.57
N ARG A 365 18.00 13.70 -23.49
CA ARG A 365 18.62 14.34 -24.66
C ARG A 365 19.46 15.58 -24.30
N GLY A 366 19.09 16.28 -23.24
CA GLY A 366 19.77 17.51 -22.81
C GLY A 366 21.27 17.32 -22.52
N ARG A 367 21.69 16.10 -22.15
CA ARG A 367 23.12 15.76 -21.90
C ARG A 367 23.91 15.32 -23.13
N ARG A 368 23.27 14.78 -24.18
CA ARG A 368 23.99 14.37 -25.41
C ARG A 368 24.52 15.55 -26.24
N ARG A 369 24.19 16.80 -25.85
CA ARG A 369 24.65 18.02 -26.55
C ARG A 369 25.79 18.76 -25.83
N GLU A 370 26.17 18.31 -24.62
CA GLU A 370 27.25 18.91 -23.82
C GLU A 370 28.55 18.08 -23.86
N GLU A 371 28.56 16.92 -24.52
CA GLU A 371 29.76 16.14 -24.90
C GLU A 371 30.14 16.41 -26.37
#